data_080049e83c228285495d9b2933d9c439
#
_entry.id   080049e83c228285495d9b2933d9c439
#
_cell.length_a   1.000
_cell.length_b   1.000
_cell.length_c   1.000
_cell.angle_alpha   90.00
_cell.angle_beta   90.00
_cell.angle_gamma   90.00
#
_symmetry.space_group_name_H-M   'P 1'
#
loop_
_entity.id
_entity.type
_entity.pdbx_description
1 polymer ?
#
loop_
_entity_poly.entity_id
_entity_poly.type
_entity_poly.pdbx_seq_one_letter_code
_entity_poly.pdbx_strand_id
1 'polypeptide(L)'
;MVSFDRIHHDRLIARVGQQVPDRRILRLIGMTLRSGVMADGLMSPTTEGTVQGSPLSPLLSNIVLDELDRELERRGLAFCRFADDCNIFVKTPKAAERVMARISEYIETRLKLAVNREKSQVARSDRVKFLGFTIVGETIAIAHKALQGAMAKVKELTPRGTHLRLEESIERINSWYVGWSSYFALTHYPAQLRKIEAHVRRRLRSRLVDQQKSQRNLVRKLTARGVPRRQAAAVVNSHRGRWALSNTRAVTKAYPNGWFTSVMGQVTRSSRQLPHWFDVDRWIRLT
;
A
#
# COMPACT_ATOMS: atom_id res chain seq x y z
N MET A 1 13.83 -7.08 -8.89
CA MET A 1 14.16 -5.64 -8.69
C MET A 1 15.48 -5.34 -9.40
N VAL A 2 15.52 -4.32 -10.21
CA VAL A 2 16.68 -3.91 -11.02
C VAL A 2 17.27 -2.64 -10.37
N SER A 3 18.61 -2.57 -10.24
CA SER A 3 19.25 -1.34 -9.71
C SER A 3 19.57 -0.39 -10.86
N PHE A 4 19.13 0.85 -10.74
CA PHE A 4 19.37 1.93 -11.69
C PHE A 4 20.63 2.76 -11.36
N ASP A 5 21.35 2.40 -10.32
CA ASP A 5 22.55 3.11 -9.88
C ASP A 5 23.75 2.94 -10.84
N ARG A 6 23.60 2.08 -11.88
CA ARG A 6 24.62 1.76 -12.87
C ARG A 6 24.17 1.89 -14.31
N ILE A 7 23.13 2.72 -14.59
CA ILE A 7 22.75 2.99 -15.98
C ILE A 7 23.82 3.83 -16.67
N HIS A 8 24.34 3.34 -17.77
CA HIS A 8 25.32 4.06 -18.59
C HIS A 8 24.65 5.25 -19.31
N HIS A 9 25.06 6.47 -19.03
CA HIS A 9 24.41 7.70 -19.52
C HIS A 9 24.36 7.78 -21.04
N ASP A 10 25.46 7.46 -21.76
CA ASP A 10 25.50 7.57 -23.22
C ASP A 10 24.53 6.56 -23.89
N ARG A 11 24.40 5.36 -23.33
CA ARG A 11 23.45 4.36 -23.83
C ARG A 11 22.01 4.80 -23.61
N LEU A 12 21.71 5.40 -22.44
CA LEU A 12 20.40 5.95 -22.14
C LEU A 12 20.06 7.10 -23.11
N ILE A 13 21.00 8.02 -23.35
CA ILE A 13 20.83 9.15 -24.28
C ILE A 13 20.64 8.63 -25.71
N ALA A 14 21.43 7.67 -26.17
CA ALA A 14 21.25 7.05 -27.49
C ALA A 14 19.86 6.44 -27.65
N ARG A 15 19.34 5.83 -26.58
CA ARG A 15 18.01 5.23 -26.59
C ARG A 15 16.90 6.28 -26.62
N VAL A 16 16.99 7.30 -25.80
CA VAL A 16 16.06 8.45 -25.84
C VAL A 16 16.09 9.08 -27.24
N GLY A 17 17.27 9.18 -27.86
CA GLY A 17 17.45 9.73 -29.19
C GLY A 17 16.75 8.98 -30.32
N GLN A 18 16.43 7.69 -30.14
CA GLN A 18 15.62 6.94 -31.09
C GLN A 18 14.16 7.42 -31.16
N GLN A 19 13.65 7.95 -30.06
CA GLN A 19 12.28 8.44 -29.94
C GLN A 19 12.19 9.96 -30.03
N VAL A 20 13.20 10.67 -29.54
CA VAL A 20 13.27 12.12 -29.47
C VAL A 20 14.52 12.59 -30.22
N PRO A 21 14.42 12.95 -31.49
CA PRO A 21 15.58 13.32 -32.32
C PRO A 21 16.13 14.73 -32.02
N ASP A 22 15.47 15.51 -31.16
CA ASP A 22 15.91 16.88 -30.81
C ASP A 22 17.19 16.86 -29.97
N ARG A 23 18.28 17.33 -30.58
CA ARG A 23 19.61 17.39 -29.95
C ARG A 23 19.65 18.31 -28.72
N ARG A 24 18.78 19.33 -28.65
CA ARG A 24 18.74 20.26 -27.50
C ARG A 24 18.17 19.56 -26.28
N ILE A 25 17.10 18.77 -26.47
CA ILE A 25 16.49 17.96 -25.40
C ILE A 25 17.48 16.90 -24.93
N LEU A 26 18.13 16.16 -25.85
CA LEU A 26 19.14 15.16 -25.50
C LEU A 26 20.30 15.75 -24.70
N ARG A 27 20.76 16.97 -25.09
CA ARG A 27 21.80 17.69 -24.34
C ARG A 27 21.34 18.06 -22.92
N LEU A 28 20.11 18.56 -22.75
CA LEU A 28 19.54 18.87 -21.42
C LEU A 28 19.45 17.65 -20.54
N ILE A 29 18.95 16.51 -21.06
CA ILE A 29 18.92 15.24 -20.35
C ILE A 29 20.34 14.83 -19.94
N GLY A 30 21.31 14.88 -20.85
CA GLY A 30 22.71 14.57 -20.56
C GLY A 30 23.34 15.47 -19.49
N MET A 31 23.01 16.76 -19.50
CA MET A 31 23.43 17.68 -18.44
C MET A 31 22.81 17.31 -17.09
N THR A 32 21.52 16.99 -17.05
CA THR A 32 20.83 16.56 -15.83
C THR A 32 21.41 15.25 -15.28
N LEU A 33 21.74 14.29 -16.13
CA LEU A 33 22.35 13.02 -15.70
C LEU A 33 23.76 13.23 -15.11
N ARG A 34 24.55 14.15 -15.67
CA ARG A 34 25.92 14.45 -15.25
C ARG A 34 26.01 15.50 -14.14
N SER A 35 24.91 16.12 -13.73
CA SER A 35 24.91 17.18 -12.70
C SER A 35 25.40 16.68 -11.33
N GLY A 36 25.52 15.38 -11.13
CA GLY A 36 26.06 14.80 -9.90
C GLY A 36 25.07 14.76 -8.76
N VAL A 37 25.50 14.14 -7.67
CA VAL A 37 24.77 14.08 -6.39
C VAL A 37 25.53 14.89 -5.36
N MET A 38 24.83 15.80 -4.69
CA MET A 38 25.39 16.49 -3.53
C MET A 38 25.22 15.59 -2.30
N ALA A 39 26.33 15.04 -1.80
CA ALA A 39 26.38 14.31 -0.55
C ALA A 39 27.34 15.05 0.41
N ASP A 40 26.89 15.33 1.62
CA ASP A 40 27.68 16.02 2.66
C ASP A 40 28.33 17.35 2.22
N GLY A 41 27.66 18.11 1.35
CA GLY A 41 28.17 19.39 0.85
C GLY A 41 29.21 19.29 -0.28
N LEU A 42 29.56 18.07 -0.71
CA LEU A 42 30.47 17.82 -1.83
C LEU A 42 29.69 17.36 -3.05
N MET A 43 29.97 18.00 -4.19
CA MET A 43 29.37 17.66 -5.48
C MET A 43 30.23 16.60 -6.17
N SER A 44 29.76 15.38 -6.29
CA SER A 44 30.44 14.30 -7.02
C SER A 44 29.79 14.11 -8.38
N PRO A 45 30.51 14.32 -9.52
CA PRO A 45 29.99 14.04 -10.84
C PRO A 45 29.72 12.54 -10.98
N THR A 46 28.55 12.16 -11.49
CA THR A 46 28.18 10.78 -11.74
C THR A 46 28.38 10.47 -13.22
N THR A 47 29.09 9.38 -13.52
CA THR A 47 29.25 8.82 -14.87
C THR A 47 28.22 7.73 -15.16
N GLU A 48 27.60 7.21 -14.15
CA GLU A 48 26.60 6.13 -14.18
C GLU A 48 25.45 6.45 -13.21
N GLY A 49 24.28 5.87 -13.48
CA GLY A 49 23.11 5.98 -12.64
C GLY A 49 22.22 7.18 -12.95
N THR A 50 21.05 7.19 -12.33
CA THR A 50 20.12 8.32 -12.38
C THR A 50 20.06 9.01 -11.02
N VAL A 51 20.03 10.32 -11.00
CA VAL A 51 19.97 11.11 -9.76
C VAL A 51 18.70 10.72 -8.99
N GLN A 52 18.87 10.15 -7.79
CA GLN A 52 17.76 9.80 -6.93
C GLN A 52 16.99 11.07 -6.53
N GLY A 53 15.65 11.05 -6.72
CA GLY A 53 14.80 12.21 -6.45
C GLY A 53 14.60 13.16 -7.65
N SER A 54 15.29 12.96 -8.77
CA SER A 54 14.99 13.72 -10.00
C SER A 54 13.65 13.30 -10.60
N PRO A 55 12.81 14.25 -11.04
CA PRO A 55 11.56 13.94 -11.75
C PRO A 55 11.75 13.16 -13.06
N LEU A 56 12.95 13.26 -13.68
CA LEU A 56 13.28 12.53 -14.90
C LEU A 56 13.66 11.07 -14.65
N SER A 57 14.20 10.73 -13.48
CA SER A 57 14.71 9.38 -13.20
C SER A 57 13.68 8.27 -13.42
N PRO A 58 12.41 8.38 -12.97
CA PRO A 58 11.39 7.36 -13.24
C PRO A 58 11.07 7.20 -14.72
N LEU A 59 11.05 8.31 -15.48
CA LEU A 59 10.80 8.28 -16.92
C LEU A 59 11.95 7.59 -17.67
N LEU A 60 13.17 7.98 -17.37
CA LEU A 60 14.38 7.42 -17.99
C LEU A 60 14.52 5.92 -17.67
N SER A 61 14.22 5.53 -16.42
CA SER A 61 14.18 4.14 -16.01
C SER A 61 13.16 3.33 -16.80
N ASN A 62 11.97 3.87 -17.02
CA ASN A 62 10.94 3.20 -17.82
C ASN A 62 11.33 3.07 -19.29
N ILE A 63 12.03 4.04 -19.87
CA ILE A 63 12.56 3.97 -21.25
C ILE A 63 13.55 2.81 -21.39
N VAL A 64 14.40 2.59 -20.40
CA VAL A 64 15.34 1.45 -20.42
C VAL A 64 14.61 0.12 -20.24
N LEU A 65 13.65 0.06 -19.34
CA LEU A 65 12.90 -1.17 -19.04
C LEU A 65 11.85 -1.53 -20.10
N ASP A 66 11.50 -0.63 -21.01
CA ASP A 66 10.65 -0.93 -22.17
C ASP A 66 11.24 -2.09 -23.03
N GLU A 67 12.59 -2.21 -23.10
CA GLU A 67 13.22 -3.37 -23.75
C GLU A 67 12.95 -4.68 -23.00
N LEU A 68 12.93 -4.64 -21.69
CA LEU A 68 12.59 -5.81 -20.89
C LEU A 68 11.14 -6.20 -21.15
N ASP A 69 10.23 -5.22 -21.16
CA ASP A 69 8.81 -5.46 -21.39
C ASP A 69 8.61 -6.11 -22.78
N ARG A 70 9.19 -5.56 -23.83
CA ARG A 70 9.13 -6.12 -25.19
C ARG A 70 9.73 -7.52 -25.28
N GLU A 71 10.81 -7.79 -24.55
CA GLU A 71 11.42 -9.13 -24.52
C GLU A 71 10.55 -10.14 -23.79
N LEU A 72 9.87 -9.74 -22.70
CA LEU A 72 8.91 -10.58 -21.99
C LEU A 72 7.68 -10.89 -22.88
N GLU A 73 7.15 -9.87 -23.57
CA GLU A 73 6.07 -10.03 -24.55
C GLU A 73 6.46 -10.95 -25.70
N ARG A 74 7.65 -10.76 -26.28
CA ARG A 74 8.19 -11.60 -27.37
C ARG A 74 8.31 -13.07 -26.95
N ARG A 75 8.60 -13.32 -25.66
CA ARG A 75 8.64 -14.68 -25.09
C ARG A 75 7.27 -15.23 -24.73
N GLY A 76 6.20 -14.46 -24.87
CA GLY A 76 4.85 -14.85 -24.47
C GLY A 76 4.69 -15.05 -22.95
N LEU A 77 5.47 -14.32 -22.14
CA LEU A 77 5.42 -14.41 -20.71
C LEU A 77 4.40 -13.42 -20.15
N ALA A 78 3.51 -13.91 -19.29
CA ALA A 78 2.62 -13.05 -18.53
C ALA A 78 3.41 -12.33 -17.41
N PHE A 79 3.33 -11.02 -17.35
CA PHE A 79 4.06 -10.24 -16.36
C PHE A 79 3.31 -8.96 -15.93
N CYS A 80 3.68 -8.43 -14.79
CA CYS A 80 3.28 -7.11 -14.32
C CYS A 80 4.53 -6.37 -13.86
N ARG A 81 4.75 -5.15 -14.38
CA ARG A 81 5.85 -4.29 -13.96
C ARG A 81 5.33 -2.94 -13.47
N PHE A 82 5.92 -2.47 -12.39
CA PHE A 82 5.75 -1.13 -11.88
C PHE A 82 7.13 -0.59 -11.48
N ALA A 83 7.63 0.38 -12.23
CA ALA A 83 9.00 0.85 -12.15
C ALA A 83 10.00 -0.31 -12.26
N ASP A 84 10.82 -0.53 -11.25
CA ASP A 84 11.83 -1.60 -11.16
C ASP A 84 11.29 -2.93 -10.61
N ASP A 85 10.09 -2.92 -10.02
CA ASP A 85 9.44 -4.15 -9.55
C ASP A 85 8.73 -4.84 -10.72
N CYS A 86 9.20 -6.04 -11.07
CA CYS A 86 8.63 -6.88 -12.12
C CYS A 86 8.31 -8.27 -11.58
N ASN A 87 7.06 -8.71 -11.76
CA ASN A 87 6.61 -10.07 -11.47
C ASN A 87 6.28 -10.78 -12.77
N ILE A 88 6.86 -11.96 -12.99
CA ILE A 88 6.63 -12.80 -14.15
C ILE A 88 5.92 -14.06 -13.67
N PHE A 89 4.83 -14.42 -14.33
CA PHE A 89 3.98 -15.53 -13.93
C PHE A 89 4.18 -16.73 -14.84
N VAL A 90 4.39 -17.89 -14.23
CA VAL A 90 4.57 -19.16 -14.93
C VAL A 90 3.88 -20.30 -14.20
N LYS A 91 3.58 -21.40 -14.91
CA LYS A 91 2.76 -22.48 -14.37
C LYS A 91 3.48 -23.43 -13.41
N THR A 92 4.81 -23.56 -13.51
CA THR A 92 5.57 -24.54 -12.72
C THR A 92 6.81 -23.93 -12.06
N PRO A 93 7.24 -24.42 -10.88
CA PRO A 93 8.46 -23.93 -10.22
C PRO A 93 9.70 -24.10 -11.13
N LYS A 94 9.84 -25.22 -11.80
CA LYS A 94 10.96 -25.47 -12.74
C LYS A 94 11.01 -24.50 -13.91
N ALA A 95 9.84 -24.08 -14.41
CA ALA A 95 9.77 -23.01 -15.43
C ALA A 95 10.15 -21.66 -14.83
N ALA A 96 9.75 -21.35 -13.58
CA ALA A 96 10.10 -20.13 -12.91
C ALA A 96 11.60 -19.97 -12.70
N GLU A 97 12.30 -21.02 -12.29
CA GLU A 97 13.76 -21.02 -12.13
C GLU A 97 14.46 -20.75 -13.47
N ARG A 98 14.02 -21.42 -14.54
CA ARG A 98 14.57 -21.20 -15.90
C ARG A 98 14.32 -19.78 -16.41
N VAL A 99 13.14 -19.25 -16.19
CA VAL A 99 12.79 -17.87 -16.59
C VAL A 99 13.61 -16.88 -15.77
N MET A 100 13.73 -17.08 -14.46
CA MET A 100 14.55 -16.23 -13.60
C MET A 100 16.00 -16.17 -14.09
N ALA A 101 16.62 -17.32 -14.37
CA ALA A 101 18.00 -17.38 -14.86
C ALA A 101 18.16 -16.63 -16.19
N ARG A 102 17.31 -16.93 -17.18
CA ARG A 102 17.41 -16.34 -18.53
C ARG A 102 17.07 -14.84 -18.57
N ILE A 103 16.12 -14.40 -17.77
CA ILE A 103 15.79 -12.97 -17.70
C ILE A 103 16.85 -12.20 -16.93
N SER A 104 17.41 -12.77 -15.86
CA SER A 104 18.57 -12.17 -15.17
C SER A 104 19.75 -12.02 -16.10
N GLU A 105 20.10 -13.05 -16.86
CA GLU A 105 21.14 -13.00 -17.88
C GLU A 105 20.87 -11.93 -18.94
N TYR A 106 19.64 -11.82 -19.43
CA TYR A 106 19.25 -10.79 -20.41
C TYR A 106 19.44 -9.38 -19.84
N ILE A 107 18.98 -9.14 -18.60
CA ILE A 107 19.12 -7.85 -17.90
C ILE A 107 20.60 -7.50 -17.75
N GLU A 108 21.44 -8.44 -17.30
CA GLU A 108 22.86 -8.22 -17.05
C GLU A 108 23.68 -8.08 -18.35
N THR A 109 23.40 -8.90 -19.38
CA THR A 109 24.18 -8.91 -20.61
C THR A 109 23.68 -7.88 -21.65
N ARG A 110 22.38 -7.76 -21.83
CA ARG A 110 21.80 -6.89 -22.86
C ARG A 110 21.49 -5.50 -22.34
N LEU A 111 20.80 -5.39 -21.20
CA LEU A 111 20.47 -4.09 -20.64
C LEU A 111 21.62 -3.46 -19.85
N LYS A 112 22.62 -4.25 -19.48
CA LYS A 112 23.78 -3.84 -18.65
C LYS A 112 23.33 -3.27 -17.29
N LEU A 113 22.25 -3.82 -16.73
CA LEU A 113 21.72 -3.48 -15.43
C LEU A 113 22.01 -4.60 -14.44
N ALA A 114 22.16 -4.25 -13.16
CA ALA A 114 22.37 -5.23 -12.11
C ALA A 114 21.03 -5.76 -11.59
N VAL A 115 20.89 -7.08 -11.48
CA VAL A 115 19.76 -7.73 -10.83
C VAL A 115 20.04 -7.87 -9.35
N ASN A 116 19.17 -7.30 -8.52
CA ASN A 116 19.27 -7.48 -7.08
C ASN A 116 18.84 -8.91 -6.70
N ARG A 117 19.83 -9.80 -6.53
CA ARG A 117 19.60 -11.23 -6.26
C ARG A 117 19.02 -11.50 -4.88
N GLU A 118 19.26 -10.63 -3.89
CA GLU A 118 18.70 -10.77 -2.54
C GLU A 118 17.18 -10.52 -2.51
N LYS A 119 16.71 -9.63 -3.39
CA LYS A 119 15.28 -9.28 -3.50
C LYS A 119 14.55 -10.03 -4.60
N SER A 120 15.29 -10.71 -5.50
CA SER A 120 14.73 -11.51 -6.58
C SER A 120 14.56 -12.95 -6.13
N GLN A 121 13.35 -13.47 -6.21
CA GLN A 121 13.03 -14.82 -5.73
C GLN A 121 12.00 -15.51 -6.62
N VAL A 122 12.07 -16.81 -6.67
CA VAL A 122 11.01 -17.68 -7.20
C VAL A 122 10.10 -18.08 -6.03
N ALA A 123 8.83 -17.76 -6.12
CA ALA A 123 7.87 -18.09 -5.08
C ALA A 123 6.46 -18.29 -5.67
N ARG A 124 5.58 -18.93 -4.90
CA ARG A 124 4.16 -19.01 -5.25
C ARG A 124 3.52 -17.62 -5.20
N SER A 125 2.55 -17.36 -6.06
CA SER A 125 1.86 -16.06 -6.17
C SER A 125 1.22 -15.61 -4.86
N ASP A 126 0.73 -16.54 -4.04
CA ASP A 126 0.14 -16.27 -2.73
C ASP A 126 1.15 -15.80 -1.66
N ARG A 127 2.44 -15.95 -1.92
CA ARG A 127 3.54 -15.48 -1.04
C ARG A 127 4.21 -14.20 -1.54
N VAL A 128 3.95 -13.83 -2.79
CA VAL A 128 4.50 -12.61 -3.40
C VAL A 128 3.60 -11.42 -3.11
N LYS A 129 4.22 -10.27 -2.85
CA LYS A 129 3.54 -8.98 -2.65
C LYS A 129 3.86 -8.08 -3.83
N PHE A 130 2.83 -7.49 -4.41
CA PHE A 130 2.98 -6.51 -5.47
C PHE A 130 2.03 -5.35 -5.22
N LEU A 131 2.56 -4.13 -5.09
CA LEU A 131 1.79 -2.92 -4.83
C LEU A 131 0.83 -3.02 -3.61
N GLY A 132 1.25 -3.74 -2.58
CA GLY A 132 0.43 -3.93 -1.38
C GLY A 132 -0.63 -5.02 -1.49
N PHE A 133 -0.70 -5.71 -2.62
CA PHE A 133 -1.60 -6.85 -2.84
C PHE A 133 -0.86 -8.19 -2.86
N THR A 134 -1.61 -9.26 -2.75
CA THR A 134 -1.17 -10.64 -2.92
C THR A 134 -2.20 -11.36 -3.80
N ILE A 135 -1.73 -12.18 -4.75
CA ILE A 135 -2.59 -12.96 -5.64
C ILE A 135 -2.82 -14.34 -5.01
N VAL A 136 -4.08 -14.68 -4.75
CA VAL A 136 -4.49 -15.95 -4.15
C VAL A 136 -5.38 -16.69 -5.14
N GLY A 137 -4.82 -17.67 -5.85
CA GLY A 137 -5.50 -18.28 -7.00
C GLY A 137 -5.79 -17.22 -8.07
N GLU A 138 -7.05 -17.08 -8.43
CA GLU A 138 -7.55 -16.09 -9.40
C GLU A 138 -8.03 -14.79 -8.75
N THR A 139 -7.78 -14.62 -7.46
CA THR A 139 -8.30 -13.48 -6.67
C THR A 139 -7.18 -12.60 -6.14
N ILE A 140 -7.50 -11.34 -5.90
CA ILE A 140 -6.58 -10.33 -5.35
C ILE A 140 -6.98 -10.04 -3.91
N ALA A 141 -6.04 -10.20 -2.99
CA ALA A 141 -6.19 -9.89 -1.58
C ALA A 141 -5.23 -8.76 -1.17
N ILE A 142 -5.63 -7.97 -0.17
CA ILE A 142 -4.72 -7.01 0.46
C ILE A 142 -3.62 -7.78 1.21
N ALA A 143 -2.35 -7.46 0.93
CA ALA A 143 -1.23 -8.12 1.59
C ALA A 143 -1.23 -7.88 3.10
N HIS A 144 -0.82 -8.90 3.87
CA HIS A 144 -0.83 -8.85 5.33
C HIS A 144 -0.05 -7.65 5.90
N LYS A 145 1.10 -7.30 5.30
CA LYS A 145 1.90 -6.13 5.70
C LYS A 145 1.13 -4.81 5.51
N ALA A 146 0.35 -4.69 4.43
CA ALA A 146 -0.47 -3.50 4.17
C ALA A 146 -1.61 -3.38 5.21
N LEU A 147 -2.26 -4.50 5.57
CA LEU A 147 -3.26 -4.54 6.64
C LEU A 147 -2.66 -4.18 8.00
N GLN A 148 -1.47 -4.70 8.33
CA GLN A 148 -0.76 -4.33 9.56
C GLN A 148 -0.41 -2.84 9.59
N GLY A 149 0.08 -2.29 8.47
CA GLY A 149 0.35 -0.86 8.32
C GLY A 149 -0.90 -0.01 8.55
N ALA A 150 -2.03 -0.43 7.97
CA ALA A 150 -3.32 0.25 8.20
C ALA A 150 -3.75 0.22 9.68
N MET A 151 -3.61 -0.92 10.36
CA MET A 151 -3.90 -1.02 11.80
C MET A 151 -2.98 -0.13 12.64
N ALA A 152 -1.70 -0.06 12.27
CA ALA A 152 -0.73 0.83 12.93
C ALA A 152 -1.09 2.30 12.71
N LYS A 153 -1.49 2.69 11.48
CA LYS A 153 -1.93 4.05 11.17
C LYS A 153 -3.20 4.44 11.92
N VAL A 154 -4.16 3.54 12.01
CA VAL A 154 -5.35 3.76 12.86
C VAL A 154 -4.96 3.99 14.32
N LYS A 155 -3.98 3.23 14.83
CA LYS A 155 -3.45 3.42 16.20
C LYS A 155 -2.80 4.80 16.38
N GLU A 156 -2.02 5.24 15.42
CA GLU A 156 -1.38 6.56 15.38
C GLU A 156 -2.43 7.69 15.37
N LEU A 157 -3.45 7.59 14.51
CA LEU A 157 -4.54 8.58 14.39
C LEU A 157 -5.49 8.60 15.61
N THR A 158 -5.42 7.59 16.48
CA THR A 158 -6.25 7.46 17.69
C THR A 158 -5.39 7.30 18.94
N PRO A 159 -4.52 8.26 19.28
CA PRO A 159 -3.73 8.19 20.49
C PRO A 159 -4.63 8.20 21.74
N ARG A 160 -4.19 7.59 22.82
CA ARG A 160 -4.95 7.55 24.08
C ARG A 160 -5.01 8.92 24.74
N GLY A 161 -3.87 9.59 24.86
CA GLY A 161 -3.77 10.96 25.37
C GLY A 161 -3.81 11.93 24.19
N THR A 162 -4.93 12.62 23.99
CA THR A 162 -5.06 13.61 22.93
C THR A 162 -5.99 14.72 23.40
N HIS A 163 -5.63 15.95 23.06
CA HIS A 163 -6.45 17.15 23.29
C HIS A 163 -7.49 17.35 22.17
N LEU A 164 -7.39 16.60 21.07
CA LEU A 164 -8.32 16.72 19.95
C LEU A 164 -9.73 16.34 20.37
N ARG A 165 -10.72 17.05 19.85
CA ARG A 165 -12.11 16.61 19.93
C ARG A 165 -12.32 15.30 19.19
N LEU A 166 -13.39 14.58 19.53
CA LEU A 166 -13.68 13.30 18.88
C LEU A 166 -13.90 13.48 17.37
N GLU A 167 -14.63 14.52 17.00
CA GLU A 167 -14.97 14.91 15.65
C GLU A 167 -13.71 15.13 14.80
N GLU A 168 -12.76 15.90 15.29
CA GLU A 168 -11.47 16.16 14.63
C GLU A 168 -10.66 14.88 14.40
N SER A 169 -10.65 13.99 15.39
CA SER A 169 -9.96 12.69 15.22
C SER A 169 -10.61 11.83 14.16
N ILE A 170 -11.93 11.91 14.03
CA ILE A 170 -12.72 11.21 13.05
C ILE A 170 -12.48 11.75 11.64
N GLU A 171 -12.45 13.08 11.48
CA GLU A 171 -12.11 13.73 10.23
C GLU A 171 -10.73 13.32 9.73
N ARG A 172 -9.72 13.28 10.62
CA ARG A 172 -8.39 12.79 10.28
C ARG A 172 -8.38 11.32 9.84
N ILE A 173 -9.14 10.47 10.54
CA ILE A 173 -9.28 9.06 10.16
C ILE A 173 -9.97 8.95 8.80
N ASN A 174 -11.06 9.69 8.57
CA ASN A 174 -11.80 9.66 7.32
C ASN A 174 -10.96 10.12 6.15
N SER A 175 -10.24 11.23 6.30
CA SER A 175 -9.33 11.75 5.26
C SER A 175 -8.30 10.70 4.84
N TRP A 176 -7.65 10.05 5.79
CA TRP A 176 -6.71 8.97 5.50
C TRP A 176 -7.42 7.73 4.92
N TYR A 177 -8.53 7.28 5.54
CA TYR A 177 -9.17 6.02 5.19
C TYR A 177 -9.82 6.05 3.81
N VAL A 178 -10.35 7.19 3.38
CA VAL A 178 -10.91 7.35 2.03
C VAL A 178 -9.86 7.08 0.96
N GLY A 179 -8.68 7.67 1.08
CA GLY A 179 -7.59 7.42 0.13
C GLY A 179 -7.09 5.97 0.20
N TRP A 180 -6.86 5.46 1.41
CA TRP A 180 -6.37 4.10 1.61
C TRP A 180 -7.37 3.04 1.10
N SER A 181 -8.64 3.16 1.45
CA SER A 181 -9.68 2.20 1.04
C SER A 181 -9.99 2.26 -0.45
N SER A 182 -9.87 3.44 -1.07
CA SER A 182 -10.03 3.59 -2.53
C SER A 182 -8.90 2.88 -3.28
N TYR A 183 -7.66 2.98 -2.81
CA TYR A 183 -6.54 2.24 -3.40
C TYR A 183 -6.72 0.73 -3.27
N PHE A 184 -7.16 0.25 -2.10
CA PHE A 184 -7.36 -1.17 -1.84
C PHE A 184 -8.75 -1.70 -2.21
N ALA A 185 -9.58 -0.92 -2.90
CA ALA A 185 -10.91 -1.32 -3.36
C ALA A 185 -10.90 -2.51 -4.34
N LEU A 186 -9.75 -2.75 -5.00
CA LEU A 186 -9.53 -3.89 -5.90
C LEU A 186 -9.55 -5.27 -5.20
N THR A 187 -9.56 -5.31 -3.86
CA THR A 187 -9.58 -6.59 -3.15
C THR A 187 -10.88 -7.38 -3.38
N HIS A 188 -10.77 -8.65 -3.71
CA HIS A 188 -11.91 -9.58 -3.76
C HIS A 188 -12.39 -10.00 -2.36
N TYR A 189 -11.73 -9.53 -1.30
CA TYR A 189 -12.03 -9.86 0.10
C TYR A 189 -12.49 -8.64 0.88
N PRO A 190 -13.75 -8.16 0.74
CA PRO A 190 -14.25 -6.97 1.44
C PRO A 190 -14.22 -7.12 2.96
N ALA A 191 -14.14 -8.36 3.47
CA ALA A 191 -13.95 -8.62 4.89
C ALA A 191 -12.66 -8.00 5.44
N GLN A 192 -11.61 -7.83 4.61
CA GLN A 192 -10.36 -7.18 5.01
C GLN A 192 -10.59 -5.68 5.32
N LEU A 193 -11.35 -4.98 4.50
CA LEU A 193 -11.73 -3.58 4.73
C LEU A 193 -12.62 -3.46 5.97
N ARG A 194 -13.65 -4.32 6.08
CA ARG A 194 -14.53 -4.36 7.27
C ARG A 194 -13.77 -4.59 8.57
N LYS A 195 -12.67 -5.35 8.54
CA LYS A 195 -11.79 -5.58 9.69
C LYS A 195 -11.10 -4.27 10.14
N ILE A 196 -10.61 -3.45 9.20
CA ILE A 196 -10.04 -2.14 9.50
C ILE A 196 -11.08 -1.22 10.11
N GLU A 197 -12.26 -1.12 9.52
CA GLU A 197 -13.37 -0.31 10.02
C GLU A 197 -13.83 -0.73 11.42
N ALA A 198 -13.91 -2.04 11.67
CA ALA A 198 -14.23 -2.57 12.99
C ALA A 198 -13.15 -2.18 14.02
N HIS A 199 -11.87 -2.18 13.61
CA HIS A 199 -10.77 -1.73 14.45
C HIS A 199 -10.89 -0.23 14.76
N VAL A 200 -11.17 0.61 13.77
CA VAL A 200 -11.43 2.05 13.96
C VAL A 200 -12.53 2.25 15.00
N ARG A 201 -13.71 1.65 14.78
CA ARG A 201 -14.84 1.77 15.72
C ARG A 201 -14.49 1.31 17.14
N ARG A 202 -13.73 0.22 17.27
CA ARG A 202 -13.27 -0.26 18.58
C ARG A 202 -12.31 0.73 19.24
N ARG A 203 -11.39 1.34 18.49
CA ARG A 203 -10.47 2.38 19.00
C ARG A 203 -11.23 3.60 19.49
N LEU A 204 -12.20 4.05 18.75
CA LEU A 204 -13.04 5.19 19.12
C LEU A 204 -13.91 4.88 20.37
N ARG A 205 -14.50 3.67 20.45
CA ARG A 205 -15.20 3.22 21.69
C ARG A 205 -14.24 3.19 22.89
N SER A 206 -13.03 2.68 22.70
CA SER A 206 -12.03 2.66 23.76
C SER A 206 -11.71 4.07 24.27
N ARG A 207 -11.57 5.04 23.35
CA ARG A 207 -11.37 6.45 23.71
C ARG A 207 -12.56 7.03 24.47
N LEU A 208 -13.80 6.76 24.03
CA LEU A 208 -15.01 7.22 24.71
C LEU A 208 -15.14 6.67 26.13
N VAL A 209 -14.72 5.43 26.36
CA VAL A 209 -14.61 4.81 27.68
C VAL A 209 -13.50 5.48 28.50
N ASP A 210 -12.35 5.76 27.90
CA ASP A 210 -11.18 6.37 28.54
C ASP A 210 -11.43 7.80 29.03
N GLN A 211 -12.22 8.57 28.30
CA GLN A 211 -12.60 9.93 28.66
C GLN A 211 -13.44 10.00 29.96
N GLN A 212 -14.02 8.87 30.37
CA GLN A 212 -14.78 8.81 31.61
C GLN A 212 -13.84 8.52 32.79
N LYS A 213 -13.40 9.56 33.49
CA LYS A 213 -12.43 9.47 34.58
C LYS A 213 -12.89 8.61 35.76
N SER A 214 -14.21 8.50 36.00
CA SER A 214 -14.78 7.69 37.10
C SER A 214 -15.71 6.60 36.60
N GLN A 215 -15.74 5.47 37.30
CA GLN A 215 -16.66 4.37 37.02
C GLN A 215 -18.13 4.82 37.08
N ARG A 216 -18.47 5.67 38.07
CA ARG A 216 -19.84 6.22 38.23
C ARG A 216 -20.25 7.01 36.97
N ASN A 217 -19.37 7.86 36.45
CA ASN A 217 -19.64 8.61 35.24
C ASN A 217 -19.80 7.70 33.99
N LEU A 218 -19.00 6.66 33.88
CA LEU A 218 -19.12 5.70 32.82
C LEU A 218 -20.46 4.95 32.87
N VAL A 219 -20.85 4.46 34.05
CA VAL A 219 -22.17 3.83 34.26
C VAL A 219 -23.29 4.78 33.89
N ARG A 220 -23.27 6.04 34.39
CA ARG A 220 -24.29 7.05 34.06
C ARG A 220 -24.37 7.29 32.54
N LYS A 221 -23.25 7.42 31.88
CA LYS A 221 -23.20 7.69 30.42
C LYS A 221 -23.71 6.50 29.59
N LEU A 222 -23.38 5.27 29.98
CA LEU A 222 -23.89 4.07 29.32
C LEU A 222 -25.41 3.94 29.53
N THR A 223 -25.90 4.24 30.74
CA THR A 223 -27.33 4.20 31.06
C THR A 223 -28.10 5.26 30.30
N ALA A 224 -27.60 6.48 30.20
CA ALA A 224 -28.21 7.54 29.38
C ALA A 224 -28.28 7.19 27.89
N ARG A 225 -27.49 6.19 27.43
CA ARG A 225 -27.52 5.65 26.06
C ARG A 225 -28.29 4.34 25.92
N GLY A 226 -29.21 4.06 26.84
CA GLY A 226 -30.14 2.95 26.75
C GLY A 226 -29.58 1.59 27.21
N VAL A 227 -28.47 1.56 27.94
CA VAL A 227 -27.99 0.34 28.60
C VAL A 227 -28.62 0.22 30.00
N PRO A 228 -29.25 -0.91 30.37
CA PRO A 228 -29.79 -1.08 31.72
C PRO A 228 -28.71 -0.84 32.78
N ARG A 229 -29.01 -0.07 33.83
CA ARG A 229 -28.07 0.33 34.87
C ARG A 229 -27.34 -0.85 35.50
N ARG A 230 -28.08 -1.94 35.79
CA ARG A 230 -27.51 -3.18 36.35
C ARG A 230 -26.43 -3.76 35.42
N GLN A 231 -26.70 -3.81 34.11
CA GLN A 231 -25.77 -4.31 33.12
C GLN A 231 -24.56 -3.37 32.93
N ALA A 232 -24.77 -2.06 32.91
CA ALA A 232 -23.71 -1.08 32.84
C ALA A 232 -22.78 -1.18 34.04
N ALA A 233 -23.32 -1.26 35.25
CA ALA A 233 -22.55 -1.41 36.49
C ALA A 233 -21.76 -2.73 36.52
N ALA A 234 -22.37 -3.86 36.19
CA ALA A 234 -21.71 -5.15 36.14
C ALA A 234 -20.49 -5.15 35.19
N VAL A 235 -20.63 -4.54 34.00
CA VAL A 235 -19.54 -4.47 33.02
C VAL A 235 -18.45 -3.51 33.46
N VAL A 236 -18.78 -2.34 34.01
CA VAL A 236 -17.80 -1.32 34.46
C VAL A 236 -17.01 -1.81 35.68
N ASN A 237 -17.65 -2.52 36.62
CA ASN A 237 -17.02 -3.05 37.82
C ASN A 237 -16.31 -4.40 37.58
N SER A 238 -16.28 -4.92 36.38
CA SER A 238 -15.64 -6.21 36.06
C SER A 238 -14.11 -6.18 36.05
N HIS A 239 -13.47 -5.09 36.49
CA HIS A 239 -12.02 -4.87 36.51
C HIS A 239 -11.31 -5.10 35.17
N ARG A 240 -12.05 -5.12 34.05
CA ARG A 240 -11.49 -5.26 32.72
C ARG A 240 -10.80 -3.96 32.30
N GLY A 241 -9.65 -4.10 31.67
CA GLY A 241 -8.99 -2.95 31.03
C GLY A 241 -9.88 -2.29 29.96
N ARG A 242 -9.71 -1.00 29.73
CA ARG A 242 -10.57 -0.17 28.85
C ARG A 242 -10.67 -0.68 27.42
N TRP A 243 -9.62 -1.30 26.91
CA TRP A 243 -9.65 -1.96 25.61
C TRP A 243 -10.59 -3.18 25.58
N ALA A 244 -10.62 -3.96 26.67
CA ALA A 244 -11.56 -5.07 26.78
C ALA A 244 -13.00 -4.56 26.96
N LEU A 245 -13.19 -3.50 27.77
CA LEU A 245 -14.49 -2.85 27.96
C LEU A 245 -15.07 -2.35 26.62
N SER A 246 -14.24 -1.75 25.75
CA SER A 246 -14.68 -1.20 24.45
C SER A 246 -15.36 -2.21 23.53
N ASN A 247 -15.14 -3.50 23.75
CA ASN A 247 -15.72 -4.60 22.96
C ASN A 247 -16.85 -5.34 23.67
N THR A 248 -17.29 -4.85 24.84
CA THR A 248 -18.40 -5.48 25.57
C THR A 248 -19.73 -5.12 24.95
N ARG A 249 -20.74 -6.02 25.13
CA ARG A 249 -22.10 -5.81 24.63
C ARG A 249 -22.71 -4.50 25.13
N ALA A 250 -22.43 -4.10 26.38
CA ALA A 250 -22.92 -2.86 26.94
C ALA A 250 -22.36 -1.63 26.21
N VAL A 251 -21.05 -1.57 25.98
CA VAL A 251 -20.42 -0.45 25.27
C VAL A 251 -20.82 -0.46 23.79
N THR A 252 -20.93 -1.63 23.16
CA THR A 252 -21.39 -1.73 21.77
C THR A 252 -22.84 -1.32 21.61
N LYS A 253 -23.72 -1.61 22.59
CA LYS A 253 -25.09 -1.14 22.62
C LYS A 253 -25.19 0.37 22.78
N ALA A 254 -24.39 0.96 23.68
CA ALA A 254 -24.35 2.41 23.91
C ALA A 254 -23.80 3.19 22.70
N TYR A 255 -22.88 2.58 21.95
CA TYR A 255 -22.22 3.16 20.77
C TYR A 255 -22.29 2.16 19.61
N PRO A 256 -23.47 1.95 19.02
CA PRO A 256 -23.64 0.99 17.90
C PRO A 256 -22.88 1.46 16.65
N ASN A 257 -22.70 0.55 15.69
CA ASN A 257 -22.00 0.88 14.44
C ASN A 257 -22.69 2.02 13.68
N GLY A 258 -24.03 2.01 13.64
CA GLY A 258 -24.83 3.07 13.01
C GLY A 258 -24.63 4.46 13.62
N TRP A 259 -24.38 4.53 14.94
CA TRP A 259 -24.07 5.81 15.57
C TRP A 259 -22.80 6.45 15.01
N PHE A 260 -21.77 5.66 14.74
CA PHE A 260 -20.56 6.17 14.10
C PHE A 260 -20.79 6.59 12.65
N THR A 261 -21.69 5.97 11.92
CA THR A 261 -22.02 6.37 10.54
C THR A 261 -22.88 7.62 10.49
N SER A 262 -23.82 7.80 11.42
CA SER A 262 -24.72 8.96 11.46
C SER A 262 -24.05 10.24 12.00
N VAL A 263 -23.20 10.11 13.01
CA VAL A 263 -22.49 11.26 13.63
C VAL A 263 -21.24 11.64 12.86
N MET A 264 -20.66 10.72 12.09
CA MET A 264 -19.32 10.81 11.56
C MET A 264 -19.24 10.88 10.04
N GLY A 265 -20.36 10.99 9.35
CA GLY A 265 -20.35 11.09 7.90
C GLY A 265 -19.40 10.04 7.26
N GLN A 266 -19.88 8.81 7.14
CA GLN A 266 -19.28 7.74 6.34
C GLN A 266 -17.81 7.36 6.61
N VAL A 267 -17.54 6.59 7.65
CA VAL A 267 -16.36 5.69 7.69
C VAL A 267 -16.63 4.40 6.87
N THR A 268 -17.81 4.25 6.28
CA THR A 268 -18.22 3.03 5.57
C THR A 268 -18.45 3.29 4.10
N ARG A 269 -17.44 3.08 3.30
CA ARG A 269 -17.57 2.90 1.84
C ARG A 269 -17.31 1.46 1.42
N SER A 270 -17.73 0.48 2.21
CA SER A 270 -17.61 -0.93 1.84
C SER A 270 -18.63 -1.40 0.77
N SER A 271 -19.44 -0.50 0.21
CA SER A 271 -20.45 -0.81 -0.82
C SER A 271 -20.23 -0.06 -2.14
N ARG A 272 -19.07 0.50 -2.41
CA ARG A 272 -18.79 0.96 -3.77
C ARG A 272 -18.56 -0.24 -4.65
N GLN A 273 -19.46 -0.46 -5.60
CA GLN A 273 -19.20 -1.23 -6.81
C GLN A 273 -17.86 -0.77 -7.39
N LEU A 274 -17.00 -1.73 -7.72
CA LEU A 274 -15.78 -1.50 -8.48
C LEU A 274 -16.13 -0.61 -9.68
N PRO A 275 -15.32 0.42 -9.99
CA PRO A 275 -15.52 1.18 -11.20
C PRO A 275 -15.56 0.22 -12.39
N HIS A 276 -16.58 0.31 -13.24
CA HIS A 276 -16.81 -0.57 -14.40
C HIS A 276 -15.66 -0.62 -15.43
N TRP A 277 -14.67 0.24 -15.30
CA TRP A 277 -13.50 0.27 -16.18
C TRP A 277 -12.36 -0.67 -15.77
N PHE A 278 -12.44 -1.33 -14.58
CA PHE A 278 -11.61 -2.46 -14.21
C PHE A 278 -12.37 -3.76 -14.49
N ASP A 279 -12.31 -4.20 -15.74
CA ASP A 279 -12.77 -5.53 -16.13
C ASP A 279 -11.73 -6.55 -15.61
N VAL A 280 -11.99 -7.07 -14.42
CA VAL A 280 -11.12 -8.06 -13.75
C VAL A 280 -10.95 -9.32 -14.62
N ASP A 281 -11.96 -9.64 -15.44
CA ASP A 281 -11.91 -10.75 -16.39
C ASP A 281 -10.83 -10.58 -17.49
N ARG A 282 -10.48 -9.34 -17.83
CA ARG A 282 -9.37 -9.08 -18.78
C ARG A 282 -7.99 -9.41 -18.21
N TRP A 283 -7.78 -9.26 -16.91
CA TRP A 283 -6.52 -9.57 -16.25
C TRP A 283 -6.35 -11.07 -15.95
N ILE A 284 -7.48 -11.79 -15.82
CA ILE A 284 -7.50 -13.23 -15.56
C ILE A 284 -7.43 -14.03 -16.87
N ARG A 285 -7.88 -13.47 -18.00
CA ARG A 285 -7.86 -14.13 -19.32
C ARG A 285 -6.50 -14.15 -20.02
N LEU A 286 -5.46 -13.59 -19.42
CA LEU A 286 -4.08 -13.68 -19.90
C LEU A 286 -3.30 -14.84 -19.27
N THR A 287 -4.00 -15.82 -18.66
CA THR A 287 -3.41 -17.08 -18.19
C THR A 287 -3.44 -18.15 -19.25
#